data_96d7272ffd118b959aa4617eda4d146e
#
_entry.id   96d7272ffd118b959aa4617eda4d146e
#
_cell.length_a   1.000
_cell.length_b   1.000
_cell.length_c   1.000
_cell.angle_alpha   90.00
_cell.angle_beta   90.00
_cell.angle_gamma   90.00
#
_symmetry.space_group_name_H-M   'P 1'
#
loop_
_entity.id
_entity.type
_entity.pdbx_description
1 polymer ?
#
loop_
_entity_poly.entity_id
_entity_poly.type
_entity_poly.pdbx_seq_one_letter_code
_entity_poly.pdbx_strand_id
1 'polypeptide(L)'
;MKLSLKLITYLSLIIFLIISIAYVSILDSKVVNKLDGVLWTVPAKVYARPLELAEGGKINVDVLKKELEILSYELTKGIPDTPGEFSQSQQSVNIFIRGFGSQEPGLYRLKIENDKIDSIKRKDGISIDLIQLEPLSIGGMFPSHLQDRILLNFSQVPKDLEEMILVVEDRNFYSHKGISL
;
A
#
# COMPACT_ATOMS: atom_id res chain seq x y z
N MET A 1 -70.52 8.87 9.05
CA MET A 1 -69.97 7.52 8.91
C MET A 1 -68.89 7.34 9.99
N LYS A 2 -69.22 6.62 11.09
CA LYS A 2 -68.29 6.40 12.20
C LYS A 2 -67.33 5.26 11.77
N LEU A 3 -66.08 5.58 11.48
CA LEU A 3 -65.07 4.57 11.27
C LEU A 3 -65.00 3.67 12.55
N SER A 4 -65.07 2.34 12.35
CA SER A 4 -65.00 1.46 13.52
C SER A 4 -63.62 1.57 14.18
N LEU A 5 -63.60 1.58 15.53
CA LEU A 5 -62.35 1.71 16.29
C LEU A 5 -61.29 0.70 15.81
N LYS A 6 -61.71 -0.48 15.39
CA LYS A 6 -60.82 -1.54 14.82
C LYS A 6 -60.16 -1.10 13.50
N LEU A 7 -60.87 -0.35 12.63
CA LEU A 7 -60.33 0.13 11.36
C LEU A 7 -59.23 1.19 11.61
N ILE A 8 -59.45 2.06 12.60
CA ILE A 8 -58.49 3.10 12.98
C ILE A 8 -57.20 2.45 13.55
N THR A 9 -57.34 1.40 14.38
CA THR A 9 -56.17 0.68 14.92
C THR A 9 -55.38 -0.04 13.83
N TYR A 10 -56.03 -0.70 12.89
CA TYR A 10 -55.35 -1.31 11.73
C TYR A 10 -54.63 -0.27 10.86
N LEU A 11 -55.25 0.85 10.59
CA LEU A 11 -54.66 1.93 9.78
C LEU A 11 -53.45 2.52 10.49
N SER A 12 -53.53 2.76 11.81
CA SER A 12 -52.36 3.26 12.59
C SER A 12 -51.20 2.27 12.60
N LEU A 13 -51.49 0.97 12.69
CA LEU A 13 -50.46 -0.08 12.68
C LEU A 13 -49.76 -0.16 11.30
N ILE A 14 -50.53 -0.01 10.19
CA ILE A 14 -49.97 0.03 8.85
C ILE A 14 -49.08 1.25 8.67
N ILE A 15 -49.52 2.44 9.09
CA ILE A 15 -48.77 3.69 9.01
C ILE A 15 -47.47 3.55 9.84
N PHE A 16 -47.55 3.01 11.04
CA PHE A 16 -46.37 2.76 11.88
C PHE A 16 -45.39 1.82 11.21
N LEU A 17 -45.85 0.75 10.58
CA LEU A 17 -45.03 -0.21 9.86
C LEU A 17 -44.32 0.48 8.67
N ILE A 18 -45.03 1.29 7.88
CA ILE A 18 -44.47 2.03 6.74
C ILE A 18 -43.36 2.99 7.23
N ILE A 19 -43.63 3.75 8.30
CA ILE A 19 -42.66 4.68 8.88
C ILE A 19 -41.42 3.91 9.38
N SER A 20 -41.61 2.76 10.03
CA SER A 20 -40.50 1.94 10.50
C SER A 20 -39.63 1.41 9.38
N ILE A 21 -40.24 0.92 8.30
CA ILE A 21 -39.51 0.45 7.11
C ILE A 21 -38.73 1.60 6.46
N ALA A 22 -39.36 2.76 6.29
CA ALA A 22 -38.71 3.95 5.72
C ALA A 22 -37.53 4.40 6.60
N TYR A 23 -37.70 4.39 7.92
CA TYR A 23 -36.62 4.75 8.85
C TYR A 23 -35.43 3.79 8.78
N VAL A 24 -35.70 2.48 8.75
CA VAL A 24 -34.64 1.45 8.59
C VAL A 24 -33.91 1.63 7.25
N SER A 25 -34.62 1.87 6.15
CA SER A 25 -34.00 2.10 4.84
C SER A 25 -33.11 3.35 4.81
N ILE A 26 -33.52 4.43 5.50
CA ILE A 26 -32.71 5.64 5.62
C ILE A 26 -31.44 5.37 6.45
N LEU A 27 -31.58 4.61 7.55
CA LEU A 27 -30.42 4.21 8.37
C LEU A 27 -29.45 3.33 7.59
N ASP A 28 -29.95 2.32 6.89
CA ASP A 28 -29.15 1.44 6.04
C ASP A 28 -28.36 2.23 5.00
N SER A 29 -29.01 3.12 4.26
CA SER A 29 -28.34 4.00 3.28
C SER A 29 -27.26 4.88 3.92
N LYS A 30 -27.49 5.42 5.11
CA LYS A 30 -26.50 6.22 5.83
C LYS A 30 -25.28 5.38 6.27
N VAL A 31 -25.51 4.16 6.73
CA VAL A 31 -24.43 3.24 7.15
C VAL A 31 -23.61 2.83 5.94
N VAL A 32 -24.25 2.37 4.87
CA VAL A 32 -23.58 1.97 3.64
C VAL A 32 -22.75 3.12 3.08
N ASN A 33 -23.33 4.32 2.90
CA ASN A 33 -22.61 5.48 2.40
C ASN A 33 -21.43 5.89 3.28
N LYS A 34 -21.51 5.66 4.59
CA LYS A 34 -20.40 5.96 5.51
C LYS A 34 -19.30 4.91 5.45
N LEU A 35 -19.67 3.65 5.19
CA LEU A 35 -18.71 2.53 5.07
C LEU A 35 -18.06 2.48 3.68
N ASP A 36 -18.77 2.84 2.62
CA ASP A 36 -18.23 2.95 1.26
C ASP A 36 -17.30 4.15 1.07
N GLY A 37 -17.36 5.11 1.99
CA GLY A 37 -16.44 6.26 2.01
C GLY A 37 -15.05 5.87 2.47
N VAL A 38 -14.06 6.70 2.15
CA VAL A 38 -12.70 6.56 2.66
C VAL A 38 -12.72 6.83 4.17
N LEU A 39 -12.81 5.76 4.96
CA LEU A 39 -12.85 5.81 6.43
C LEU A 39 -11.55 6.32 7.06
N TRP A 40 -10.45 6.31 6.28
CA TRP A 40 -9.12 6.63 6.76
C TRP A 40 -8.49 7.70 5.88
N THR A 41 -7.98 8.73 6.50
CA THR A 41 -7.10 9.69 5.82
C THR A 41 -5.75 9.02 5.59
N VAL A 42 -5.37 8.86 4.32
CA VAL A 42 -4.05 8.35 3.97
C VAL A 42 -3.01 9.39 4.41
N PRO A 43 -2.00 9.02 5.19
CA PRO A 43 -0.96 9.95 5.58
C PRO A 43 -0.20 10.45 4.35
N ALA A 44 0.05 11.74 4.28
CA ALA A 44 0.90 12.31 3.25
C ALA A 44 2.36 12.02 3.61
N LYS A 45 3.09 11.34 2.72
CA LYS A 45 4.54 11.10 2.87
C LYS A 45 5.33 12.15 2.12
N VAL A 46 6.38 12.66 2.75
CA VAL A 46 7.33 13.58 2.15
C VAL A 46 8.59 12.81 1.79
N TYR A 47 9.00 12.93 0.53
CA TYR A 47 10.16 12.23 0.01
C TYR A 47 11.28 13.19 -0.33
N ALA A 48 12.51 12.75 -0.19
CA ALA A 48 13.69 13.40 -0.74
C ALA A 48 13.69 13.32 -2.28
N ARG A 49 14.64 13.99 -2.91
CA ARG A 49 14.86 13.81 -4.34
C ARG A 49 15.32 12.38 -4.63
N PRO A 50 14.73 11.68 -5.61
CA PRO A 50 15.21 10.37 -6.04
C PRO A 50 16.68 10.43 -6.51
N LEU A 51 17.46 9.38 -6.25
CA LEU A 51 18.80 9.25 -6.79
C LEU A 51 18.73 8.80 -8.25
N GLU A 52 19.24 9.63 -9.12
CA GLU A 52 19.35 9.35 -10.56
C GLU A 52 20.78 8.92 -10.89
N LEU A 53 20.91 7.76 -11.50
CA LEU A 53 22.17 7.20 -11.95
C LEU A 53 22.15 7.13 -13.47
N ALA A 54 22.92 8.00 -14.10
CA ALA A 54 23.01 8.12 -15.55
C ALA A 54 24.40 7.72 -16.04
N GLU A 55 24.48 7.20 -17.26
CA GLU A 55 25.74 6.99 -17.96
C GLU A 55 26.53 8.30 -18.06
N GLY A 56 27.84 8.27 -17.78
CA GLY A 56 28.69 9.45 -17.66
C GLY A 56 28.57 10.22 -16.35
N GLY A 57 27.61 9.90 -15.51
CA GLY A 57 27.42 10.52 -14.20
C GLY A 57 28.60 10.26 -13.26
N LYS A 58 28.98 11.28 -12.47
CA LYS A 58 30.06 11.16 -11.50
C LYS A 58 29.55 10.53 -10.20
N ILE A 59 30.03 9.35 -9.90
CA ILE A 59 29.81 8.67 -8.61
C ILE A 59 30.89 7.61 -8.43
N ASN A 60 31.39 7.47 -7.22
CA ASN A 60 32.27 6.35 -6.92
C ASN A 60 31.51 5.25 -6.17
N VAL A 61 32.11 4.06 -6.12
CA VAL A 61 31.50 2.87 -5.55
C VAL A 61 31.15 3.05 -4.07
N ASP A 62 31.99 3.73 -3.29
CA ASP A 62 31.79 3.90 -1.84
C ASP A 62 30.66 4.91 -1.56
N VAL A 63 30.53 5.96 -2.37
CA VAL A 63 29.42 6.91 -2.26
C VAL A 63 28.12 6.21 -2.64
N LEU A 64 28.09 5.47 -3.75
CA LEU A 64 26.91 4.72 -4.16
C LEU A 64 26.47 3.70 -3.10
N LYS A 65 27.44 3.00 -2.50
CA LYS A 65 27.16 2.07 -1.40
C LYS A 65 26.45 2.76 -0.23
N LYS A 66 26.95 3.92 0.21
CA LYS A 66 26.34 4.69 1.30
C LYS A 66 24.91 5.13 0.96
N GLU A 67 24.66 5.59 -0.26
CA GLU A 67 23.33 5.96 -0.72
C GLU A 67 22.37 4.75 -0.71
N LEU A 68 22.83 3.58 -1.15
CA LEU A 68 22.06 2.34 -1.11
C LEU A 68 21.76 1.90 0.34
N GLU A 69 22.73 2.01 1.25
CA GLU A 69 22.53 1.71 2.67
C GLU A 69 21.50 2.66 3.32
N ILE A 70 21.53 3.96 2.97
CA ILE A 70 20.53 4.94 3.42
C ILE A 70 19.12 4.56 2.93
N LEU A 71 19.01 4.03 1.71
CA LEU A 71 17.77 3.51 1.16
C LEU A 71 17.40 2.11 1.68
N SER A 72 18.15 1.60 2.67
CA SER A 72 17.93 0.27 3.27
C SER A 72 18.07 -0.87 2.24
N TYR A 73 19.03 -0.75 1.32
CA TYR A 73 19.45 -1.89 0.51
C TYR A 73 20.44 -2.74 1.28
N GLU A 74 20.33 -4.06 1.13
CA GLU A 74 21.18 -5.03 1.80
C GLU A 74 22.32 -5.49 0.90
N LEU A 75 23.54 -5.50 1.46
CA LEU A 75 24.72 -5.98 0.75
C LEU A 75 24.74 -7.52 0.74
N THR A 76 24.71 -8.12 -0.45
CA THR A 76 24.81 -9.57 -0.64
C THR A 76 26.16 -9.97 -1.26
N LYS A 77 26.59 -11.22 -1.02
CA LYS A 77 27.86 -11.76 -1.56
C LYS A 77 27.76 -12.28 -2.99
N GLY A 78 26.57 -12.40 -3.53
CA GLY A 78 26.33 -12.95 -4.85
C GLY A 78 25.72 -11.92 -5.82
N ILE A 79 25.09 -12.43 -6.87
CA ILE A 79 24.23 -11.62 -7.72
C ILE A 79 22.92 -11.42 -6.96
N PRO A 80 22.47 -10.16 -6.76
CA PRO A 80 21.20 -9.89 -6.09
C PRO A 80 20.03 -10.61 -6.80
N ASP A 81 19.15 -11.23 -6.03
CA ASP A 81 17.99 -11.98 -6.55
C ASP A 81 16.65 -11.43 -6.04
N THR A 82 16.67 -10.61 -4.99
CA THR A 82 15.48 -9.95 -4.43
C THR A 82 15.56 -8.42 -4.51
N PRO A 83 14.41 -7.73 -4.68
CA PRO A 83 14.36 -6.27 -4.67
C PRO A 83 14.89 -5.69 -3.37
N GLY A 84 15.80 -4.73 -3.45
CA GLY A 84 16.42 -4.11 -2.27
C GLY A 84 17.75 -4.73 -1.86
N GLU A 85 18.31 -5.59 -2.68
CA GLU A 85 19.68 -6.10 -2.51
C GLU A 85 20.65 -5.44 -3.50
N PHE A 86 21.90 -5.38 -3.08
CA PHE A 86 23.00 -5.01 -3.98
C PHE A 86 24.26 -5.81 -3.70
N SER A 87 25.10 -5.93 -4.70
CA SER A 87 26.47 -6.46 -4.54
C SER A 87 27.45 -5.54 -5.21
N GLN A 88 28.66 -5.48 -4.66
CA GLN A 88 29.72 -4.64 -5.23
C GLN A 88 30.95 -5.45 -5.54
N SER A 89 31.66 -5.00 -6.57
CA SER A 89 33.00 -5.42 -6.94
C SER A 89 33.87 -4.17 -7.10
N GLN A 90 35.15 -4.32 -7.42
CA GLN A 90 36.06 -3.18 -7.53
C GLN A 90 35.60 -2.11 -8.54
N GLN A 91 34.96 -2.51 -9.64
CA GLN A 91 34.55 -1.62 -10.73
C GLN A 91 33.08 -1.77 -11.13
N SER A 92 32.29 -2.52 -10.38
CA SER A 92 30.88 -2.73 -10.71
C SER A 92 30.02 -2.88 -9.48
N VAL A 93 28.78 -2.38 -9.59
CA VAL A 93 27.74 -2.57 -8.60
C VAL A 93 26.53 -3.19 -9.29
N ASN A 94 26.04 -4.31 -8.75
CA ASN A 94 24.77 -4.87 -9.20
C ASN A 94 23.73 -4.46 -8.17
N ILE A 95 22.58 -3.94 -8.63
CA ILE A 95 21.51 -3.46 -7.78
C ILE A 95 20.21 -4.08 -8.25
N PHE A 96 19.48 -4.73 -7.36
CA PHE A 96 18.09 -5.12 -7.62
C PHE A 96 17.15 -4.01 -7.14
N ILE A 97 16.71 -3.16 -8.06
CA ILE A 97 15.88 -1.99 -7.76
C ILE A 97 14.47 -2.45 -7.40
N ARG A 98 13.86 -1.83 -6.37
CA ARG A 98 12.47 -2.08 -5.95
C ARG A 98 11.44 -1.54 -6.92
N GLY A 99 11.84 -0.57 -7.76
CA GLY A 99 10.95 0.15 -8.65
C GLY A 99 10.31 1.36 -7.97
N PHE A 100 10.16 2.44 -8.74
CA PHE A 100 9.50 3.67 -8.28
C PHE A 100 9.02 4.49 -9.47
N GLY A 101 7.78 4.98 -9.42
CA GLY A 101 7.20 5.76 -10.53
C GLY A 101 7.12 4.95 -11.82
N SER A 102 7.82 5.39 -12.85
CA SER A 102 7.95 4.68 -14.14
C SER A 102 9.11 3.68 -14.18
N GLN A 103 9.96 3.65 -13.15
CA GLN A 103 11.10 2.74 -13.08
C GLN A 103 10.61 1.34 -12.67
N GLU A 104 10.75 0.37 -13.56
CA GLU A 104 10.41 -1.02 -13.27
C GLU A 104 11.41 -1.68 -12.31
N PRO A 105 10.94 -2.55 -11.39
CA PRO A 105 11.83 -3.33 -10.55
C PRO A 105 12.68 -4.27 -11.40
N GLY A 106 13.91 -4.51 -10.99
CA GLY A 106 14.78 -5.43 -11.71
C GLY A 106 16.25 -5.30 -11.34
N LEU A 107 17.03 -6.23 -11.86
CA LEU A 107 18.48 -6.27 -11.67
C LEU A 107 19.20 -5.43 -12.72
N TYR A 108 19.97 -4.46 -12.23
CA TYR A 108 20.83 -3.58 -13.04
C TYR A 108 22.27 -3.73 -12.62
N ARG A 109 23.16 -3.74 -13.60
CA ARG A 109 24.60 -3.73 -13.41
C ARG A 109 25.17 -2.41 -13.85
N LEU A 110 25.81 -1.70 -12.94
CA LEU A 110 26.54 -0.48 -13.18
C LEU A 110 28.04 -0.79 -13.26
N LYS A 111 28.69 -0.36 -14.31
CA LYS A 111 30.15 -0.37 -14.41
C LYS A 111 30.65 1.02 -14.06
N ILE A 112 31.60 1.13 -13.15
CA ILE A 112 32.12 2.41 -12.66
C ILE A 112 33.64 2.42 -12.92
N GLU A 113 34.08 3.40 -13.69
CA GLU A 113 35.50 3.62 -14.02
C GLU A 113 35.84 5.10 -13.76
N ASN A 114 36.95 5.35 -13.10
CA ASN A 114 37.44 6.72 -12.81
C ASN A 114 36.37 7.61 -12.16
N ASP A 115 35.63 7.08 -11.17
CA ASP A 115 34.53 7.77 -10.48
C ASP A 115 33.42 8.24 -11.40
N LYS A 116 33.19 7.52 -12.50
CA LYS A 116 32.08 7.74 -13.43
C LYS A 116 31.38 6.44 -13.77
N ILE A 117 30.09 6.52 -14.01
CA ILE A 117 29.31 5.41 -14.55
C ILE A 117 29.66 5.26 -16.03
N ASP A 118 30.36 4.19 -16.37
CA ASP A 118 30.75 3.85 -17.73
C ASP A 118 29.57 3.28 -18.54
N SER A 119 28.79 2.40 -17.90
CA SER A 119 27.60 1.82 -18.52
C SER A 119 26.63 1.29 -17.47
N ILE A 120 25.35 1.25 -17.83
CA ILE A 120 24.28 0.63 -17.05
C ILE A 120 23.62 -0.42 -17.93
N LYS A 121 23.54 -1.66 -17.43
CA LYS A 121 22.91 -2.77 -18.14
C LYS A 121 21.86 -3.44 -17.28
N ARG A 122 20.71 -3.73 -17.87
CA ARG A 122 19.68 -4.57 -17.25
C ARG A 122 20.12 -6.05 -17.32
N LYS A 123 19.46 -6.92 -16.56
CA LYS A 123 19.74 -8.37 -16.48
C LYS A 123 19.79 -9.05 -17.85
N ASP A 124 18.98 -8.63 -18.80
CA ASP A 124 18.90 -9.13 -20.18
C ASP A 124 20.01 -8.60 -21.11
N GLY A 125 20.92 -7.77 -20.58
CA GLY A 125 22.03 -7.18 -21.32
C GLY A 125 21.70 -5.89 -22.07
N ILE A 126 20.47 -5.40 -22.00
CA ILE A 126 20.07 -4.14 -22.62
C ILE A 126 20.74 -2.99 -21.89
N SER A 127 21.39 -2.08 -22.65
CA SER A 127 21.95 -0.84 -22.10
C SER A 127 20.84 0.16 -21.81
N ILE A 128 20.97 0.83 -20.65
CA ILE A 128 20.03 1.83 -20.15
C ILE A 128 20.83 3.10 -19.85
N ASP A 129 20.37 4.23 -20.34
CA ASP A 129 21.06 5.51 -20.15
C ASP A 129 20.88 6.10 -18.76
N LEU A 130 19.74 5.81 -18.12
CA LEU A 130 19.34 6.35 -16.81
C LEU A 130 18.54 5.33 -16.04
N ILE A 131 18.85 5.16 -14.77
CA ILE A 131 17.99 4.49 -13.79
C ILE A 131 17.71 5.43 -12.62
N GLN A 132 16.53 5.28 -12.02
CA GLN A 132 16.10 6.07 -10.89
C GLN A 132 15.79 5.13 -9.71
N LEU A 133 16.42 5.40 -8.56
CA LEU A 133 16.12 4.70 -7.32
C LEU A 133 14.94 5.37 -6.63
N GLU A 134 14.23 4.62 -5.80
CA GLU A 134 13.18 5.18 -4.97
C GLU A 134 13.72 6.29 -4.05
N PRO A 135 12.94 7.37 -3.83
CA PRO A 135 13.37 8.45 -2.96
C PRO A 135 13.29 8.03 -1.49
N LEU A 136 14.22 8.51 -0.68
CA LEU A 136 14.18 8.37 0.77
C LEU A 136 12.93 9.06 1.33
N SER A 137 12.14 8.35 2.13
CA SER A 137 11.07 8.97 2.91
C SER A 137 11.68 9.76 4.08
N ILE A 138 11.51 11.09 4.08
CA ILE A 138 12.09 11.99 5.08
C ILE A 138 11.07 12.42 6.14
N GLY A 139 9.80 12.12 5.95
CA GLY A 139 8.76 12.40 6.92
C GLY A 139 7.37 12.05 6.43
N GLY A 140 6.41 12.12 7.33
CA GLY A 140 5.01 11.93 7.04
C GLY A 140 4.14 12.85 7.89
N MET A 141 3.05 13.35 7.31
CA MET A 141 2.00 14.03 8.05
C MET A 141 0.91 13.02 8.40
N PHE A 142 0.80 12.70 9.68
CA PHE A 142 -0.19 11.75 10.20
C PHE A 142 -1.36 12.51 10.80
N PRO A 143 -2.59 12.37 10.28
CA PRO A 143 -3.70 13.27 10.64
C PRO A 143 -4.14 13.21 12.12
N SER A 144 -3.96 12.09 12.84
CA SER A 144 -4.49 12.01 14.20
C SER A 144 -3.85 10.99 15.15
N HIS A 145 -3.11 9.99 14.69
CA HIS A 145 -2.66 8.90 15.57
C HIS A 145 -1.19 8.52 15.49
N LEU A 146 -0.35 9.29 14.77
CA LEU A 146 1.09 9.02 14.58
C LEU A 146 1.40 7.60 14.06
N GLN A 147 0.43 6.95 13.42
CA GLN A 147 0.56 5.61 12.88
C GLN A 147 0.63 5.65 11.36
N ASP A 148 1.60 4.96 10.81
CA ASP A 148 1.65 4.69 9.36
C ASP A 148 0.66 3.57 9.05
N ARG A 149 -0.39 3.88 8.27
CA ARG A 149 -1.42 2.93 7.87
C ARG A 149 -1.32 2.68 6.38
N ILE A 150 -1.06 1.44 6.03
CA ILE A 150 -1.06 0.97 4.65
C ILE A 150 -2.42 0.32 4.40
N LEU A 151 -3.18 0.86 3.45
CA LEU A 151 -4.45 0.26 3.04
C LEU A 151 -4.16 -0.97 2.19
N LEU A 152 -4.63 -2.11 2.65
CA LEU A 152 -4.56 -3.36 1.91
C LEU A 152 -5.92 -3.66 1.28
N ASN A 153 -5.89 -4.18 0.06
CA ASN A 153 -7.08 -4.81 -0.49
C ASN A 153 -7.34 -6.15 0.22
N PHE A 154 -8.59 -6.52 0.40
CA PHE A 154 -8.97 -7.76 1.07
C PHE A 154 -8.29 -9.00 0.44
N SER A 155 -8.09 -9.01 -0.88
CA SER A 155 -7.39 -10.07 -1.58
C SER A 155 -5.90 -10.22 -1.22
N GLN A 156 -5.30 -9.21 -0.58
CA GLN A 156 -3.90 -9.22 -0.12
C GLN A 156 -3.76 -9.75 1.31
N VAL A 157 -4.89 -9.95 2.00
CA VAL A 157 -4.90 -10.48 3.37
C VAL A 157 -4.79 -12.01 3.31
N PRO A 158 -3.82 -12.63 4.00
CA PRO A 158 -3.75 -14.07 4.09
C PRO A 158 -5.03 -14.66 4.72
N LYS A 159 -5.55 -15.74 4.13
CA LYS A 159 -6.78 -16.39 4.64
C LYS A 159 -6.67 -16.84 6.10
N ASP A 160 -5.51 -17.36 6.47
CA ASP A 160 -5.26 -17.81 7.83
C ASP A 160 -5.39 -16.67 8.85
N LEU A 161 -5.00 -15.44 8.47
CA LEU A 161 -5.16 -14.25 9.33
C LEU A 161 -6.64 -13.88 9.46
N GLU A 162 -7.40 -13.90 8.37
CA GLU A 162 -8.84 -13.67 8.39
C GLU A 162 -9.54 -14.68 9.31
N GLU A 163 -9.26 -15.97 9.13
CA GLU A 163 -9.84 -17.05 9.93
C GLU A 163 -9.49 -16.91 11.42
N MET A 164 -8.24 -16.59 11.75
CA MET A 164 -7.82 -16.35 13.14
C MET A 164 -8.59 -15.19 13.79
N ILE A 165 -8.72 -14.07 13.07
CA ILE A 165 -9.48 -12.91 13.58
C ILE A 165 -10.94 -13.31 13.81
N LEU A 166 -11.59 -13.97 12.87
CA LEU A 166 -12.97 -14.39 12.98
C LEU A 166 -13.18 -15.38 14.13
N VAL A 167 -12.28 -16.32 14.34
CA VAL A 167 -12.37 -17.27 15.46
C VAL A 167 -12.28 -16.57 16.81
N VAL A 168 -11.48 -15.51 16.92
CA VAL A 168 -11.27 -14.79 18.17
C VAL A 168 -12.37 -13.76 18.44
N GLU A 169 -12.75 -12.99 17.42
CA GLU A 169 -13.68 -11.86 17.57
C GLU A 169 -15.14 -12.30 17.43
N ASP A 170 -15.44 -13.06 16.40
CA ASP A 170 -16.82 -13.51 16.13
C ASP A 170 -16.83 -14.77 15.25
N ARG A 171 -16.80 -15.93 15.87
CA ARG A 171 -16.79 -17.24 15.19
C ARG A 171 -17.97 -17.46 14.24
N ASN A 172 -19.09 -16.80 14.52
CA ASN A 172 -20.33 -16.93 13.74
C ASN A 172 -20.57 -15.76 12.78
N PHE A 173 -19.57 -14.95 12.52
CA PHE A 173 -19.65 -13.71 11.74
C PHE A 173 -20.45 -13.85 10.45
N TYR A 174 -20.21 -14.90 9.66
CA TYR A 174 -20.92 -15.13 8.40
C TYR A 174 -22.30 -15.77 8.56
N SER A 175 -22.69 -16.20 9.76
CA SER A 175 -23.97 -16.88 10.00
C SER A 175 -25.08 -15.98 10.51
N HIS A 176 -24.76 -14.77 10.97
CA HIS A 176 -25.75 -13.79 11.45
C HIS A 176 -25.70 -12.47 10.68
N LYS A 177 -26.74 -11.66 10.82
CA LYS A 177 -26.90 -10.34 10.15
C LYS A 177 -26.59 -9.19 11.12
N GLY A 178 -25.44 -9.21 11.77
CA GLY A 178 -24.96 -8.13 12.64
C GLY A 178 -25.28 -8.32 14.14
N ILE A 179 -26.07 -9.32 14.52
CA ILE A 179 -26.36 -9.68 15.92
C ILE A 179 -26.17 -11.18 16.07
N SER A 180 -25.22 -11.59 16.90
CA SER A 180 -25.02 -12.96 17.33
C SER A 180 -25.82 -13.16 18.63
N LEU A 181 -26.77 -14.09 18.64
CA LEU A 181 -27.61 -14.47 19.80
C LEU A 181 -27.04 -15.71 20.47
#